data_2bb4784139a5625308aca9626ca97bfd
#
_entry.id   2bb4784139a5625308aca9626ca97bfd
#
_cell.length_a   1.000
_cell.length_b   1.000
_cell.length_c   1.000
_cell.angle_alpha   90.00
_cell.angle_beta   90.00
_cell.angle_gamma   90.00
#
_symmetry.space_group_name_H-M   'P 1'
#
loop_
_entity.id
_entity.type
_entity.pdbx_description
1 polymer ?
#
loop_
_entity_poly.entity_id
_entity_poly.type
_entity_poly.pdbx_seq_one_letter_code
_entity_poly.pdbx_strand_id
1 'polypeptide(L)'
;SDVPKVPYCGRSMFYQEAGEGPVLIFLHGNTASSRLFEPLLPLYTPHFRCVLLDFLGNGRSDRVESFPADLWQEEAQQALALIRAAGYERPCLLGTSGGAWAAMNAALLAPGAVGAVVADSFDGRSLHPGFARDLTAERDRAKRDEAAREFYAWCQGPDWEAVVDRDTDALLRCAASGRPLFCGPLEQM
;
A
#
# COMPACT_ATOMS: atom_id res chain seq x y z
N SER A 1 2.70 -11.69 23.49
CA SER A 1 2.21 -10.34 23.20
C SER A 1 1.42 -10.37 21.92
N ASP A 2 0.20 -9.87 21.95
CA ASP A 2 -0.66 -9.81 20.78
C ASP A 2 -0.02 -8.90 19.72
N VAL A 3 0.17 -9.46 18.53
CA VAL A 3 0.64 -8.71 17.36
C VAL A 3 -0.49 -7.78 16.93
N PRO A 4 -0.26 -6.46 16.76
CA PRO A 4 -1.32 -5.55 16.34
C PRO A 4 -1.93 -5.95 15.01
N LYS A 5 -3.24 -6.16 15.01
CA LYS A 5 -4.01 -6.53 13.82
C LYS A 5 -5.32 -5.77 13.79
N VAL A 6 -5.80 -5.48 12.59
CA VAL A 6 -7.09 -4.88 12.37
C VAL A 6 -7.93 -5.78 11.45
N PRO A 7 -9.19 -6.05 11.80
CA PRO A 7 -10.06 -6.85 10.94
C PRO A 7 -10.48 -6.06 9.70
N TYR A 8 -10.54 -6.75 8.57
CA TYR A 8 -11.05 -6.20 7.31
C TYR A 8 -11.67 -7.32 6.48
N CYS A 9 -12.97 -7.24 6.21
CA CYS A 9 -13.71 -8.21 5.40
C CYS A 9 -13.44 -9.67 5.75
N GLY A 10 -13.45 -10.00 7.06
CA GLY A 10 -13.24 -11.37 7.55
C GLY A 10 -11.78 -11.82 7.59
N ARG A 11 -10.85 -10.94 7.29
CA ARG A 11 -9.40 -11.19 7.36
C ARG A 11 -8.75 -10.20 8.30
N SER A 12 -7.47 -10.40 8.61
CA SER A 12 -6.69 -9.53 9.50
C SER A 12 -5.55 -8.87 8.76
N MET A 13 -5.42 -7.56 8.94
CA MET A 13 -4.27 -6.79 8.48
C MET A 13 -3.31 -6.57 9.64
N PHE A 14 -2.03 -6.75 9.37
CA PHE A 14 -0.95 -6.46 10.32
C PHE A 14 -0.59 -4.98 10.24
N TYR A 15 -0.35 -4.36 11.39
CA TYR A 15 0.28 -3.06 11.47
C TYR A 15 1.18 -2.98 12.69
N GLN A 16 2.09 -2.02 12.71
CA GLN A 16 2.95 -1.76 13.86
C GLN A 16 3.07 -0.26 14.10
N GLU A 17 3.36 0.11 15.33
CA GLU A 17 3.53 1.49 15.75
C GLU A 17 4.90 1.70 16.39
N ALA A 18 5.50 2.87 16.18
CA ALA A 18 6.73 3.28 16.82
C ALA A 18 6.77 4.80 16.94
N GLY A 19 7.33 5.29 18.04
CA GLY A 19 7.45 6.73 18.30
C GLY A 19 6.23 7.34 18.95
N GLU A 20 6.31 8.65 19.18
CA GLU A 20 5.27 9.45 19.81
C GLU A 20 5.09 10.75 19.03
N GLY A 21 3.88 11.31 19.09
CA GLY A 21 3.55 12.57 18.42
C GLY A 21 2.36 12.42 17.48
N PRO A 22 2.21 13.33 16.51
CA PRO A 22 1.17 13.23 15.49
C PRO A 22 1.30 11.92 14.71
N VAL A 23 0.19 11.32 14.34
CA VAL A 23 0.18 10.03 13.63
C VAL A 23 0.56 10.21 12.17
N LEU A 24 1.54 9.42 11.74
CA LEU A 24 1.99 9.32 10.35
C LEU A 24 1.88 7.85 9.92
N ILE A 25 0.99 7.56 8.98
CA ILE A 25 0.78 6.21 8.46
C ILE A 25 1.55 6.05 7.16
N PHE A 26 2.40 5.02 7.11
CA PHE A 26 3.18 4.66 5.92
C PHE A 26 2.43 3.58 5.13
N LEU A 27 2.20 3.85 3.86
CA LEU A 27 1.51 2.95 2.93
C LEU A 27 2.47 2.52 1.82
N HIS A 28 2.77 1.22 1.80
CA HIS A 28 3.75 0.64 0.87
C HIS A 28 3.19 0.52 -0.55
N GLY A 29 4.11 0.34 -1.50
CA GLY A 29 3.77 0.11 -2.90
C GLY A 29 3.52 -1.37 -3.23
N ASN A 30 3.21 -1.60 -4.49
CA ASN A 30 2.96 -2.94 -5.03
C ASN A 30 4.18 -3.84 -4.86
N THR A 31 3.96 -5.10 -4.50
CA THR A 31 4.99 -6.12 -4.24
C THR A 31 5.92 -5.84 -3.06
N ALA A 32 5.72 -4.74 -2.34
CA ALA A 32 6.44 -4.41 -1.11
C ALA A 32 5.61 -4.75 0.13
N SER A 33 6.12 -4.40 1.28
CA SER A 33 5.41 -4.41 2.56
C SER A 33 5.93 -3.27 3.42
N SER A 34 5.37 -3.11 4.62
CA SER A 34 5.81 -2.08 5.57
C SER A 34 7.27 -2.24 5.99
N ARG A 35 7.86 -3.40 5.78
CA ARG A 35 9.31 -3.62 6.04
C ARG A 35 10.19 -2.61 5.31
N LEU A 36 9.74 -2.16 4.13
CA LEU A 36 10.42 -1.13 3.35
C LEU A 36 10.73 0.13 4.17
N PHE A 37 9.84 0.49 5.10
CA PHE A 37 9.97 1.69 5.92
C PHE A 37 10.71 1.47 7.24
N GLU A 38 10.88 0.24 7.68
CA GLU A 38 11.53 -0.04 8.98
C GLU A 38 12.92 0.62 9.12
N PRO A 39 13.81 0.57 8.10
CA PRO A 39 15.10 1.24 8.19
C PRO A 39 15.03 2.76 8.32
N LEU A 40 13.90 3.35 7.92
CA LEU A 40 13.70 4.81 7.96
C LEU A 40 13.10 5.30 9.28
N LEU A 41 12.57 4.40 10.11
CA LEU A 41 11.89 4.77 11.35
C LEU A 41 12.70 5.71 12.25
N PRO A 42 14.01 5.53 12.45
CA PRO A 42 14.78 6.47 13.28
C PRO A 42 14.74 7.92 12.84
N LEU A 43 14.45 8.18 11.57
CA LEU A 43 14.32 9.54 11.03
C LEU A 43 12.98 10.19 11.42
N TYR A 44 11.94 9.39 11.64
CA TYR A 44 10.57 9.87 11.85
C TYR A 44 10.10 9.74 13.30
N THR A 45 10.49 8.70 14.01
CA THR A 45 10.01 8.43 15.38
C THR A 45 10.30 9.52 16.40
N PRO A 46 11.34 10.38 16.25
CA PRO A 46 11.51 11.51 17.16
C PRO A 46 10.40 12.57 17.06
N HIS A 47 9.64 12.57 15.96
CA HIS A 47 8.65 13.62 15.67
C HIS A 47 7.24 13.10 15.47
N PHE A 48 7.08 11.80 15.18
CA PHE A 48 5.80 11.20 14.81
C PHE A 48 5.58 9.88 15.52
N ARG A 49 4.32 9.58 15.79
CA ARG A 49 3.84 8.23 16.02
C ARG A 49 3.70 7.57 14.66
N CYS A 50 4.68 6.78 14.29
CA CYS A 50 4.73 6.12 12.99
C CYS A 50 3.89 4.84 13.01
N VAL A 51 3.03 4.68 12.02
CA VAL A 51 2.17 3.50 11.86
C VAL A 51 2.50 2.88 10.50
N LEU A 52 2.86 1.60 10.50
CA LEU A 52 3.26 0.86 9.32
C LEU A 52 2.22 -0.24 9.07
N LEU A 53 1.50 -0.13 7.95
CA LEU A 53 0.44 -1.07 7.57
C LEU A 53 0.93 -1.99 6.46
N ASP A 54 0.68 -3.29 6.61
CA ASP A 54 0.74 -4.23 5.50
C ASP A 54 -0.66 -4.39 4.91
N PHE A 55 -0.83 -4.00 3.64
CA PHE A 55 -2.10 -4.23 2.96
C PHE A 55 -2.41 -5.72 2.86
N LEU A 56 -3.71 -6.08 2.84
CA LEU A 56 -4.12 -7.48 2.68
C LEU A 56 -3.39 -8.15 1.51
N GLY A 57 -3.00 -9.37 1.71
CA GLY A 57 -2.27 -10.16 0.73
C GLY A 57 -0.77 -9.93 0.73
N ASN A 58 -0.27 -8.99 1.54
CA ASN A 58 1.14 -8.59 1.60
C ASN A 58 1.71 -8.77 3.01
N GLY A 59 3.02 -8.97 3.06
CA GLY A 59 3.78 -8.97 4.32
C GLY A 59 3.24 -9.95 5.35
N ARG A 60 2.93 -9.43 6.52
CA ARG A 60 2.41 -10.20 7.67
C ARG A 60 0.88 -10.20 7.76
N SER A 61 0.20 -9.51 6.82
CA SER A 61 -1.26 -9.55 6.72
C SER A 61 -1.73 -10.87 6.13
N ASP A 62 -3.00 -11.21 6.37
CA ASP A 62 -3.60 -12.41 5.79
C ASP A 62 -3.49 -12.40 4.27
N ARG A 63 -3.30 -13.57 3.68
CA ARG A 63 -3.27 -13.74 2.23
C ARG A 63 -4.68 -13.68 1.64
N VAL A 64 -4.74 -13.30 0.37
CA VAL A 64 -5.94 -13.30 -0.46
C VAL A 64 -5.70 -14.20 -1.67
N GLU A 65 -6.76 -14.72 -2.26
CA GLU A 65 -6.65 -15.58 -3.46
C GLU A 65 -6.32 -14.76 -4.71
N SER A 66 -6.81 -13.51 -4.76
CA SER A 66 -6.54 -12.55 -5.84
C SER A 66 -6.68 -11.13 -5.33
N PHE A 67 -6.05 -10.18 -6.01
CA PHE A 67 -6.28 -8.76 -5.78
C PHE A 67 -7.31 -8.24 -6.80
N PRO A 68 -8.14 -7.26 -6.41
CA PRO A 68 -9.09 -6.66 -7.34
C PRO A 68 -8.40 -5.76 -8.37
N ALA A 69 -9.07 -5.52 -9.50
CA ALA A 69 -8.57 -4.62 -10.53
C ALA A 69 -8.50 -3.15 -10.07
N ASP A 70 -9.34 -2.76 -9.12
CA ASP A 70 -9.33 -1.44 -8.48
C ASP A 70 -8.50 -1.45 -7.18
N LEU A 71 -7.37 -2.13 -7.19
CA LEU A 71 -6.52 -2.42 -6.04
C LEU A 71 -6.24 -1.18 -5.19
N TRP A 72 -5.89 -0.05 -5.79
CA TRP A 72 -5.51 1.14 -5.04
C TRP A 72 -6.69 1.83 -4.36
N GLN A 73 -7.89 1.70 -4.90
CA GLN A 73 -9.12 2.14 -4.22
C GLN A 73 -9.48 1.20 -3.07
N GLU A 74 -9.28 -0.11 -3.27
CA GLU A 74 -9.46 -1.10 -2.21
C GLU A 74 -8.46 -0.92 -1.08
N GLU A 75 -7.19 -0.65 -1.38
CA GLU A 75 -6.17 -0.37 -0.38
C GLU A 75 -6.48 0.92 0.40
N ALA A 76 -7.09 1.91 -0.24
CA ALA A 76 -7.58 3.11 0.44
C ALA A 76 -8.63 2.75 1.50
N GLN A 77 -9.56 1.85 1.21
CA GLN A 77 -10.54 1.37 2.17
C GLN A 77 -9.86 0.64 3.35
N GLN A 78 -8.81 -0.12 3.07
CA GLN A 78 -8.04 -0.79 4.11
C GLN A 78 -7.36 0.21 5.04
N ALA A 79 -6.74 1.26 4.50
CA ALA A 79 -6.15 2.33 5.30
C ALA A 79 -7.19 3.05 6.17
N LEU A 80 -8.36 3.34 5.61
CA LEU A 80 -9.46 3.96 6.36
C LEU A 80 -10.00 3.03 7.46
N ALA A 81 -10.04 1.73 7.22
CA ALA A 81 -10.42 0.76 8.24
C ALA A 81 -9.45 0.77 9.43
N LEU A 82 -8.16 0.86 9.17
CA LEU A 82 -7.14 1.01 10.22
C LEU A 82 -7.35 2.30 11.01
N ILE A 83 -7.53 3.42 10.33
CA ILE A 83 -7.75 4.73 10.97
C ILE A 83 -8.93 4.66 11.93
N ARG A 84 -10.06 4.08 11.49
CA ARG A 84 -11.26 3.94 12.32
C ARG A 84 -11.05 3.00 13.49
N ALA A 85 -10.47 1.83 13.25
CA ALA A 85 -10.30 0.81 14.28
C ALA A 85 -9.33 1.25 15.38
N ALA A 86 -8.25 1.93 15.01
CA ALA A 86 -7.25 2.44 15.95
C ALA A 86 -7.64 3.78 16.59
N GLY A 87 -8.66 4.46 16.08
CA GLY A 87 -9.11 5.76 16.59
C GLY A 87 -8.15 6.90 16.29
N TYR A 88 -7.38 6.82 15.20
CA TYR A 88 -6.49 7.92 14.81
C TYR A 88 -7.30 9.12 14.34
N GLU A 89 -6.95 10.29 14.86
CA GLU A 89 -7.61 11.55 14.48
C GLU A 89 -6.81 12.24 13.38
N ARG A 90 -7.38 12.29 12.17
CA ARG A 90 -6.84 12.99 11.02
C ARG A 90 -5.33 12.77 10.81
N PRO A 91 -4.87 11.50 10.71
CA PRO A 91 -3.46 11.23 10.50
C PRO A 91 -2.97 11.75 9.16
N CYS A 92 -1.66 11.98 9.06
CA CYS A 92 -0.97 12.16 7.79
C CYS A 92 -0.73 10.78 7.17
N LEU A 93 -0.97 10.65 5.87
CA LEU A 93 -0.67 9.45 5.11
C LEU A 93 0.55 9.72 4.22
N LEU A 94 1.56 8.85 4.30
CA LEU A 94 2.69 8.87 3.40
C LEU A 94 2.64 7.59 2.56
N GLY A 95 2.30 7.72 1.30
CA GLY A 95 2.23 6.61 0.37
C GLY A 95 3.32 6.70 -0.70
N THR A 96 3.96 5.57 -1.00
CA THR A 96 4.96 5.49 -2.07
C THR A 96 4.51 4.55 -3.17
N SER A 97 4.74 4.92 -4.42
CA SER A 97 4.35 4.16 -5.61
C SER A 97 2.84 3.86 -5.57
N GLY A 98 2.41 2.60 -5.61
CA GLY A 98 1.00 2.22 -5.46
C GLY A 98 0.36 2.73 -4.18
N GLY A 99 1.12 2.80 -3.08
CA GLY A 99 0.67 3.39 -1.83
C GLY A 99 0.32 4.88 -1.92
N ALA A 100 0.89 5.60 -2.89
CA ALA A 100 0.54 6.99 -3.15
C ALA A 100 -0.90 7.11 -3.66
N TRP A 101 -1.32 6.26 -4.59
CA TRP A 101 -2.71 6.20 -5.06
C TRP A 101 -3.66 5.80 -3.93
N ALA A 102 -3.27 4.84 -3.10
CA ALA A 102 -4.07 4.45 -1.94
C ALA A 102 -4.27 5.62 -0.96
N ALA A 103 -3.20 6.36 -0.66
CA ALA A 103 -3.26 7.51 0.24
C ALA A 103 -4.18 8.62 -0.30
N MET A 104 -4.04 8.95 -1.58
CA MET A 104 -4.88 9.97 -2.21
C MET A 104 -6.34 9.54 -2.30
N ASN A 105 -6.61 8.28 -2.65
CA ASN A 105 -7.98 7.75 -2.67
C ASN A 105 -8.59 7.75 -1.27
N ALA A 106 -7.84 7.47 -0.23
CA ALA A 106 -8.33 7.54 1.15
C ALA A 106 -8.80 8.96 1.49
N ALA A 107 -8.01 9.97 1.11
CA ALA A 107 -8.39 11.37 1.32
C ALA A 107 -9.62 11.78 0.51
N LEU A 108 -9.77 11.26 -0.72
CA LEU A 108 -10.96 11.51 -1.54
C LEU A 108 -12.21 10.84 -0.95
N LEU A 109 -12.08 9.60 -0.47
CA LEU A 109 -13.20 8.85 0.10
C LEU A 109 -13.66 9.41 1.46
N ALA A 110 -12.75 9.89 2.27
CA ALA A 110 -13.05 10.38 3.61
C ALA A 110 -12.19 11.61 3.93
N PRO A 111 -12.50 12.78 3.35
CA PRO A 111 -11.71 14.01 3.55
C PRO A 111 -11.57 14.42 5.01
N GLY A 112 -12.60 14.17 5.82
CA GLY A 112 -12.57 14.48 7.25
C GLY A 112 -11.71 13.55 8.09
N ALA A 113 -11.33 12.39 7.56
CA ALA A 113 -10.56 11.38 8.29
C ALA A 113 -9.05 11.49 8.07
N VAL A 114 -8.60 12.24 7.06
CA VAL A 114 -7.19 12.36 6.67
C VAL A 114 -6.74 13.80 6.81
N GLY A 115 -5.65 14.01 7.54
CA GLY A 115 -5.14 15.36 7.81
C GLY A 115 -4.28 15.92 6.69
N ALA A 116 -3.44 15.08 6.10
CA ALA A 116 -2.56 15.44 4.99
C ALA A 116 -2.11 14.18 4.24
N VAL A 117 -1.68 14.36 3.01
CA VAL A 117 -1.15 13.26 2.18
C VAL A 117 0.21 13.67 1.61
N VAL A 118 1.17 12.77 1.75
CA VAL A 118 2.44 12.82 0.99
C VAL A 118 2.39 11.68 0.00
N ALA A 119 2.36 12.00 -1.30
CA ALA A 119 2.30 11.03 -2.37
C ALA A 119 3.63 11.03 -3.12
N ASP A 120 4.37 9.93 -2.99
CA ASP A 120 5.73 9.82 -3.51
C ASP A 120 5.81 8.78 -4.62
N SER A 121 6.52 9.12 -5.70
CA SER A 121 6.94 8.19 -6.75
C SER A 121 5.80 7.42 -7.43
N PHE A 122 4.82 8.13 -7.97
CA PHE A 122 3.72 7.53 -8.73
C PHE A 122 3.62 8.15 -10.14
N ASP A 123 3.00 7.40 -11.08
CA ASP A 123 2.93 7.79 -12.49
C ASP A 123 1.98 8.96 -12.81
N GLY A 124 1.19 9.43 -11.86
CA GLY A 124 0.24 10.51 -12.07
C GLY A 124 -1.22 10.05 -12.16
N ARG A 125 -2.02 10.75 -12.96
CA ARG A 125 -3.49 10.55 -12.99
C ARG A 125 -3.92 9.25 -13.68
N SER A 126 -3.08 8.74 -14.56
CA SER A 126 -3.36 7.53 -15.34
C SER A 126 -2.09 6.73 -15.53
N LEU A 127 -2.26 5.46 -15.89
CA LEU A 127 -1.14 4.61 -16.24
C LEU A 127 -0.52 5.09 -17.56
N HIS A 128 0.80 5.06 -17.67
CA HIS A 128 1.49 5.49 -18.88
C HIS A 128 1.19 4.55 -20.07
N PRO A 129 1.30 5.03 -21.32
CA PRO A 129 1.14 4.18 -22.49
C PRO A 129 2.14 3.03 -22.48
N GLY A 130 1.67 1.80 -22.74
CA GLY A 130 2.52 0.62 -22.69
C GLY A 130 2.76 0.05 -21.30
N PHE A 131 2.04 0.53 -20.28
CA PHE A 131 2.18 0.06 -18.89
C PHE A 131 2.15 -1.46 -18.76
N ALA A 132 1.17 -2.13 -19.37
CA ALA A 132 1.01 -3.58 -19.26
C ALA A 132 2.24 -4.33 -19.81
N ARG A 133 2.74 -3.90 -20.97
CA ARG A 133 3.96 -4.47 -21.58
C ARG A 133 5.18 -4.24 -20.69
N ASP A 134 5.35 -3.02 -20.21
CA ASP A 134 6.50 -2.64 -19.40
C ASP A 134 6.50 -3.36 -18.05
N LEU A 135 5.33 -3.48 -17.43
CA LEU A 135 5.16 -4.22 -16.18
C LEU A 135 5.53 -5.70 -16.35
N THR A 136 5.01 -6.34 -17.40
CA THR A 136 5.30 -7.75 -17.69
C THR A 136 6.80 -7.98 -17.85
N ALA A 137 7.46 -7.13 -18.64
CA ALA A 137 8.90 -7.21 -18.86
C ALA A 137 9.69 -6.97 -17.57
N GLU A 138 9.29 -5.99 -16.76
CA GLU A 138 9.93 -5.68 -15.49
C GLU A 138 9.82 -6.86 -14.51
N ARG A 139 8.62 -7.44 -14.37
CA ARG A 139 8.39 -8.55 -13.44
C ARG A 139 9.13 -9.81 -13.87
N ASP A 140 9.22 -10.07 -15.17
CA ASP A 140 10.02 -11.18 -15.72
C ASP A 140 11.52 -11.00 -15.41
N ARG A 141 12.04 -9.79 -15.57
CA ARG A 141 13.43 -9.49 -15.20
C ARG A 141 13.66 -9.63 -13.71
N ALA A 142 12.77 -9.09 -12.89
CA ALA A 142 12.88 -9.11 -11.45
C ALA A 142 12.94 -10.53 -10.89
N LYS A 143 12.17 -11.46 -11.45
CA LYS A 143 12.19 -12.87 -11.05
C LYS A 143 13.51 -13.57 -11.34
N ARG A 144 14.36 -13.01 -12.21
CA ARG A 144 15.68 -13.54 -12.56
C ARG A 144 16.83 -12.74 -11.93
N ASP A 145 16.51 -11.65 -11.26
CA ASP A 145 17.48 -10.81 -10.57
C ASP A 145 17.56 -11.18 -9.09
N GLU A 146 18.77 -11.49 -8.62
CA GLU A 146 18.98 -11.95 -7.24
C GLU A 146 18.53 -10.89 -6.22
N ALA A 147 18.91 -9.63 -6.42
CA ALA A 147 18.57 -8.54 -5.50
C ALA A 147 17.06 -8.30 -5.42
N ALA A 148 16.37 -8.36 -6.56
CA ALA A 148 14.91 -8.22 -6.61
C ALA A 148 14.21 -9.39 -5.89
N ARG A 149 14.69 -10.62 -6.11
CA ARG A 149 14.16 -11.81 -5.42
C ARG A 149 14.34 -11.72 -3.91
N GLU A 150 15.50 -11.29 -3.46
CA GLU A 150 15.77 -11.07 -2.05
C GLU A 150 14.85 -10.00 -1.44
N PHE A 151 14.64 -8.91 -2.15
CA PHE A 151 13.70 -7.86 -1.75
C PHE A 151 12.27 -8.38 -1.62
N TYR A 152 11.79 -9.12 -2.61
CA TYR A 152 10.45 -9.71 -2.56
C TYR A 152 10.30 -10.68 -1.38
N ALA A 153 11.29 -11.56 -1.19
CA ALA A 153 11.27 -12.52 -0.09
C ALA A 153 11.34 -11.81 1.28
N TRP A 154 12.11 -10.74 1.38
CA TRP A 154 12.19 -9.93 2.60
C TRP A 154 10.84 -9.26 2.92
N CYS A 155 10.19 -8.69 1.92
CA CYS A 155 8.89 -8.05 2.10
C CYS A 155 7.77 -9.05 2.39
N GLN A 156 7.70 -10.14 1.63
CA GLN A 156 6.53 -11.02 1.58
C GLN A 156 6.71 -12.35 2.31
N GLY A 157 7.94 -12.83 2.45
CA GLY A 157 8.21 -14.17 3.01
C GLY A 157 8.33 -15.25 1.96
N PRO A 158 8.22 -16.54 2.36
CA PRO A 158 8.53 -17.68 1.47
C PRO A 158 7.58 -17.83 0.26
N ASP A 159 6.37 -17.29 0.33
CA ASP A 159 5.38 -17.35 -0.74
C ASP A 159 5.40 -16.12 -1.66
N TRP A 160 6.52 -15.38 -1.67
CA TRP A 160 6.65 -14.12 -2.38
C TRP A 160 6.30 -14.20 -3.87
N GLU A 161 6.63 -15.32 -4.54
CA GLU A 161 6.32 -15.46 -5.97
C GLU A 161 4.82 -15.43 -6.22
N ALA A 162 4.04 -16.13 -5.40
CA ALA A 162 2.59 -16.12 -5.51
C ALA A 162 2.01 -14.72 -5.25
N VAL A 163 2.55 -14.00 -4.27
CA VAL A 163 2.12 -12.63 -3.98
C VAL A 163 2.42 -11.70 -5.16
N VAL A 164 3.62 -11.77 -5.71
CA VAL A 164 4.02 -10.96 -6.87
C VAL A 164 3.16 -11.28 -8.10
N ASP A 165 2.87 -12.55 -8.34
CA ASP A 165 2.04 -12.98 -9.48
C ASP A 165 0.60 -12.47 -9.35
N ARG A 166 0.02 -12.52 -8.17
CA ARG A 166 -1.32 -11.96 -7.91
C ARG A 166 -1.36 -10.45 -8.14
N ASP A 167 -0.31 -9.75 -7.70
CA ASP A 167 -0.16 -8.31 -7.91
C ASP A 167 -0.05 -7.97 -9.40
N THR A 168 0.81 -8.68 -10.13
CA THR A 168 0.98 -8.50 -11.57
C THR A 168 -0.36 -8.72 -12.30
N ASP A 169 -1.07 -9.79 -11.97
CA ASP A 169 -2.38 -10.07 -12.56
C ASP A 169 -3.38 -8.94 -12.32
N ALA A 170 -3.46 -8.43 -11.10
CA ALA A 170 -4.37 -7.33 -10.77
C ALA A 170 -4.03 -6.05 -11.53
N LEU A 171 -2.74 -5.71 -11.64
CA LEU A 171 -2.32 -4.52 -12.37
C LEU A 171 -2.58 -4.64 -13.89
N LEU A 172 -2.41 -5.82 -14.46
CA LEU A 172 -2.75 -6.07 -15.86
C LEU A 172 -4.25 -5.92 -16.09
N ARG A 173 -5.08 -6.43 -15.19
CA ARG A 173 -6.54 -6.24 -15.25
C ARG A 173 -6.93 -4.78 -15.04
N CYS A 174 -6.26 -4.07 -14.15
CA CYS A 174 -6.44 -2.64 -13.96
C CYS A 174 -6.19 -1.87 -15.27
N ALA A 175 -5.05 -2.13 -15.91
CA ALA A 175 -4.69 -1.51 -17.19
C ALA A 175 -5.71 -1.82 -18.28
N ALA A 176 -6.18 -3.06 -18.37
CA ALA A 176 -7.16 -3.49 -19.35
C ALA A 176 -8.56 -2.90 -19.12
N SER A 177 -8.91 -2.58 -17.87
CA SER A 177 -10.25 -2.10 -17.51
C SER A 177 -10.55 -0.69 -18.00
N GLY A 178 -9.52 0.13 -18.21
CA GLY A 178 -9.69 1.55 -18.52
C GLY A 178 -10.38 2.38 -17.43
N ARG A 179 -10.52 1.82 -16.22
CA ARG A 179 -11.16 2.52 -15.10
C ARG A 179 -10.25 3.63 -14.56
N PRO A 180 -10.85 4.72 -14.04
CA PRO A 180 -10.08 5.75 -13.36
C PRO A 180 -9.30 5.16 -12.15
N LEU A 181 -8.09 5.64 -11.94
CA LEU A 181 -7.27 5.24 -10.78
C LEU A 181 -7.72 5.92 -9.49
N PHE A 182 -8.42 7.05 -9.62
CA PHE A 182 -8.96 7.81 -8.50
C PHE A 182 -10.47 7.66 -8.41
N CYS A 183 -10.99 7.63 -7.20
CA CYS A 183 -12.42 7.53 -6.94
C CYS A 183 -13.17 8.86 -7.09
N GLY A 184 -12.46 9.95 -7.37
CA GLY A 184 -13.03 11.28 -7.57
C GLY A 184 -12.00 12.29 -8.07
N PRO A 185 -12.42 13.54 -8.32
CA PRO A 185 -11.51 14.62 -8.74
C PRO A 185 -10.51 14.96 -7.64
N LEU A 186 -9.23 15.11 -7.97
CA LEU A 186 -8.18 15.44 -6.98
C LEU A 186 -8.40 16.80 -6.32
N GLU A 187 -9.12 17.69 -6.98
CA GLU A 187 -9.47 19.02 -6.46
C GLU A 187 -10.39 18.96 -5.22
N GLN A 188 -10.96 17.79 -4.94
CA GLN A 188 -11.80 17.55 -3.76
C GLN A 188 -11.04 16.99 -2.56
N MET A 189 -9.75 16.79 -2.70
CA MET A 189 -8.88 16.30 -1.64
C MET A 189 -8.63 17.33 -0.54
#